data_5151920ecceac69c683795185b60e664
#
_entry.id   5151920ecceac69c683795185b60e664
#
_cell.length_a   1.000
_cell.length_b   1.000
_cell.length_c   1.000
_cell.angle_alpha   90.00
_cell.angle_beta   90.00
_cell.angle_gamma   90.00
#
_symmetry.space_group_name_H-M   'P 1'
#
loop_
_entity.id
_entity.type
_entity.pdbx_description
1 polymer ?
#
loop_
_entity_poly.entity_id
_entity_poly.type
_entity_poly.pdbx_seq_one_letter_code
_entity_poly.pdbx_strand_id
1 'polypeptide(L)'
;MQITNKEDSNLRSFLNYLLVDKGLSKNTVKAYEADISSFFRWLINKDLEYKNLQEEHINQFISFLFQKKMKSSSVNRKISSIKSFYIFLVKRNFIKNSPLNDVVTPKQEKYLPESMSEDE
;
A
#
# COMPACT_ATOMS: atom_id res chain seq x y z
N MET A 1 -2.73 8.18 19.62
CA MET A 1 -1.66 8.79 18.87
C MET A 1 -2.11 9.14 17.47
N GLN A 2 -1.70 10.25 16.98
CA GLN A 2 -2.16 10.70 15.69
C GLN A 2 -1.10 10.57 14.62
N ILE A 3 -1.54 10.44 13.39
CA ILE A 3 -0.66 10.52 12.26
C ILE A 3 -0.07 11.92 12.25
N THR A 4 1.23 12.01 12.03
CA THR A 4 1.89 13.32 12.04
C THR A 4 1.36 14.17 10.89
N ASN A 5 1.47 15.49 11.03
CA ASN A 5 1.05 16.39 9.96
C ASN A 5 1.76 16.08 8.65
N LYS A 6 3.02 15.70 8.74
CA LYS A 6 3.80 15.42 7.55
C LYS A 6 3.27 14.22 6.79
N GLU A 7 2.93 13.15 7.51
CA GLU A 7 2.38 11.96 6.87
C GLU A 7 1.01 12.25 6.29
N ASP A 8 0.22 13.00 7.03
CA ASP A 8 -1.09 13.38 6.58
C ASP A 8 -1.02 14.21 5.30
N SER A 9 -0.06 15.10 5.24
CA SER A 9 0.13 15.96 4.07
C SER A 9 0.52 15.14 2.84
N ASN A 10 1.42 14.18 3.00
CA ASN A 10 1.83 13.33 1.88
C ASN A 10 0.68 12.46 1.41
N LEU A 11 -0.10 11.95 2.34
CA LEU A 11 -1.27 11.14 1.97
C LEU A 11 -2.29 12.00 1.22
N ARG A 12 -2.54 13.20 1.67
CA ARG A 12 -3.45 14.08 0.97
C ARG A 12 -2.99 14.39 -0.44
N SER A 13 -1.70 14.63 -0.60
CA SER A 13 -1.14 14.87 -1.92
C SER A 13 -1.36 13.69 -2.83
N PHE A 14 -1.17 12.48 -2.31
CA PHE A 14 -1.38 11.27 -3.08
C PHE A 14 -2.85 11.12 -3.48
N LEU A 15 -3.76 11.34 -2.52
CA LEU A 15 -5.19 11.18 -2.81
C LEU A 15 -5.65 12.21 -3.84
N ASN A 16 -5.14 13.43 -3.75
CA ASN A 16 -5.46 14.44 -4.74
C ASN A 16 -4.91 14.06 -6.12
N TYR A 17 -3.73 13.51 -6.15
CA TYR A 17 -3.13 13.02 -7.39
C TYR A 17 -4.02 11.95 -8.03
N LEU A 18 -4.53 11.02 -7.22
CA LEU A 18 -5.41 9.98 -7.74
C LEU A 18 -6.70 10.56 -8.31
N LEU A 19 -7.27 11.53 -7.61
CA LEU A 19 -8.53 12.10 -8.02
C LEU A 19 -8.40 12.99 -9.25
N VAL A 20 -7.42 13.86 -9.26
CA VAL A 20 -7.28 14.89 -10.29
C VAL A 20 -6.44 14.40 -11.46
N ASP A 21 -5.24 13.93 -11.20
CA ASP A 21 -4.32 13.55 -12.27
C ASP A 21 -4.69 12.22 -12.90
N LYS A 22 -5.11 11.26 -12.08
CA LYS A 22 -5.49 9.94 -12.58
C LYS A 22 -6.96 9.84 -12.92
N GLY A 23 -7.75 10.77 -12.45
CA GLY A 23 -9.18 10.78 -12.76
C GLY A 23 -9.98 9.65 -12.14
N LEU A 24 -9.53 9.11 -11.02
CA LEU A 24 -10.24 8.03 -10.38
C LEU A 24 -11.51 8.53 -9.67
N SER A 25 -12.49 7.65 -9.52
CA SER A 25 -13.71 8.01 -8.85
C SER A 25 -13.48 8.29 -7.37
N LYS A 26 -14.40 9.04 -6.76
CA LYS A 26 -14.31 9.32 -5.34
C LYS A 26 -14.34 8.05 -4.51
N ASN A 27 -15.15 7.07 -4.90
CA ASN A 27 -15.22 5.82 -4.17
C ASN A 27 -13.90 5.06 -4.21
N THR A 28 -13.25 5.06 -5.38
CA THR A 28 -11.96 4.40 -5.51
C THR A 28 -10.90 5.10 -4.65
N VAL A 29 -10.91 6.44 -4.66
CA VAL A 29 -9.95 7.20 -3.85
C VAL A 29 -10.17 6.92 -2.37
N LYS A 30 -11.43 6.83 -1.92
CA LYS A 30 -11.72 6.50 -0.53
C LYS A 30 -11.20 5.12 -0.14
N ALA A 31 -11.28 4.16 -1.07
CA ALA A 31 -10.75 2.83 -0.80
C ALA A 31 -9.24 2.88 -0.61
N TYR A 32 -8.54 3.63 -1.46
CA TYR A 32 -7.10 3.83 -1.27
C TYR A 32 -6.80 4.45 0.08
N GLU A 33 -7.56 5.47 0.44
CA GLU A 33 -7.36 6.15 1.71
C GLU A 33 -7.52 5.19 2.88
N ALA A 34 -8.56 4.37 2.85
CA ALA A 34 -8.82 3.42 3.93
C ALA A 34 -7.68 2.41 4.05
N ASP A 35 -7.20 1.91 2.92
CA ASP A 35 -6.12 0.93 2.93
C ASP A 35 -4.85 1.52 3.52
N ILE A 36 -4.49 2.72 3.09
CA ILE A 36 -3.25 3.34 3.55
C ILE A 36 -3.36 3.78 5.00
N SER A 37 -4.54 4.27 5.41
CA SER A 37 -4.74 4.67 6.79
C SER A 37 -4.60 3.48 7.74
N SER A 38 -5.10 2.31 7.34
CA SER A 38 -4.95 1.12 8.18
C SER A 38 -3.48 0.72 8.30
N PHE A 39 -2.71 0.90 7.24
CA PHE A 39 -1.27 0.65 7.26
C PHE A 39 -0.58 1.62 8.23
N PHE A 40 -0.94 2.89 8.17
CA PHE A 40 -0.36 3.90 9.07
C PHE A 40 -0.65 3.56 10.53
N ARG A 41 -1.86 3.11 10.84
CA ARG A 41 -2.20 2.73 12.21
C ARG A 41 -1.34 1.57 12.69
N TRP A 42 -1.09 0.60 11.82
CA TRP A 42 -0.22 -0.52 12.18
C TRP A 42 1.20 -0.01 12.44
N LEU A 43 1.69 0.90 11.60
CA LEU A 43 3.03 1.45 11.78
C LEU A 43 3.14 2.20 13.10
N ILE A 44 2.15 3.00 13.43
CA ILE A 44 2.15 3.75 14.69
C ILE A 44 2.23 2.80 15.88
N ASN A 45 1.47 1.73 15.83
CA ASN A 45 1.49 0.73 16.90
C ASN A 45 2.83 0.04 17.03
N LYS A 46 3.57 -0.05 15.94
CA LYS A 46 4.90 -0.68 15.95
C LYS A 46 6.02 0.34 16.12
N ASP A 47 5.66 1.60 16.26
CA ASP A 47 6.64 2.68 16.38
C ASP A 47 7.55 2.75 15.16
N LEU A 48 6.96 2.56 13.99
CA LEU A 48 7.66 2.60 12.71
C LEU A 48 7.22 3.79 11.89
N GLU A 49 8.11 4.27 11.02
CA GLU A 49 7.81 5.36 10.10
C GLU A 49 7.85 4.84 8.67
N TYR A 50 6.88 5.23 7.87
CA TYR A 50 6.77 4.69 6.52
C TYR A 50 7.95 5.07 5.64
N LYS A 51 8.66 6.13 5.95
CA LYS A 51 9.78 6.56 5.13
C LYS A 51 11.04 5.72 5.33
N ASN A 52 11.10 4.99 6.42
CA ASN A 52 12.30 4.23 6.79
C ASN A 52 12.07 2.74 6.88
N LEU A 53 11.08 2.25 6.16
CA LEU A 53 10.73 0.84 6.24
C LEU A 53 11.65 -0.03 5.39
N GLN A 54 11.82 -1.25 5.84
CA GLN A 54 12.51 -2.29 5.12
C GLN A 54 11.50 -3.29 4.59
N GLU A 55 11.94 -4.12 3.64
CA GLU A 55 11.07 -5.15 3.09
C GLU A 55 10.50 -6.05 4.18
N GLU A 56 11.29 -6.35 5.19
CA GLU A 56 10.82 -7.23 6.26
C GLU A 56 9.63 -6.64 7.01
N HIS A 57 9.55 -5.32 7.12
CA HIS A 57 8.41 -4.69 7.78
C HIS A 57 7.14 -4.87 6.97
N ILE A 58 7.25 -4.82 5.66
CA ILE A 58 6.10 -5.06 4.80
C ILE A 58 5.65 -6.51 4.94
N ASN A 59 6.58 -7.44 5.00
CA ASN A 59 6.23 -8.86 5.21
C ASN A 59 5.55 -9.08 6.55
N GLN A 60 5.98 -8.36 7.58
CA GLN A 60 5.32 -8.43 8.88
C GLN A 60 3.90 -7.90 8.81
N PHE A 61 3.68 -6.84 8.06
CA PHE A 61 2.34 -6.30 7.90
C PHE A 61 1.44 -7.30 7.17
N ILE A 62 1.96 -7.96 6.14
CA ILE A 62 1.20 -8.97 5.41
C ILE A 62 0.81 -10.11 6.36
N SER A 63 1.76 -10.57 7.17
CA SER A 63 1.48 -11.62 8.16
C SER A 63 0.41 -11.18 9.14
N PHE A 64 0.48 -9.92 9.59
CA PHE A 64 -0.51 -9.37 10.49
C PHE A 64 -1.92 -9.44 9.88
N LEU A 65 -2.03 -9.10 8.60
CA LEU A 65 -3.33 -9.14 7.93
C LEU A 65 -3.87 -10.56 7.85
N PHE A 66 -3.02 -11.54 7.57
CA PHE A 66 -3.45 -12.92 7.52
C PHE A 66 -3.82 -13.44 8.90
N GLN A 67 -3.14 -12.99 9.95
CA GLN A 67 -3.50 -13.36 11.31
C GLN A 67 -4.89 -12.86 11.66
N LYS A 68 -5.33 -11.78 11.06
CA LYS A 68 -6.68 -11.27 11.24
C LYS A 68 -7.69 -12.01 10.36
N LYS A 69 -7.25 -13.03 9.68
CA LYS A 69 -8.08 -13.88 8.83
C LYS A 69 -8.64 -13.13 7.62
N MET A 70 -7.88 -12.17 7.16
CA MET A 70 -8.26 -11.43 5.96
C MET A 70 -8.05 -12.30 4.74
N LYS A 71 -8.93 -12.19 3.76
CA LYS A 71 -8.82 -12.96 2.53
C LYS A 71 -7.63 -12.50 1.71
N SER A 72 -7.08 -13.43 0.93
CA SER A 72 -5.95 -13.10 0.05
C SER A 72 -6.25 -11.93 -0.87
N SER A 73 -7.47 -11.88 -1.41
CA SER A 73 -7.83 -10.80 -2.32
C SER A 73 -7.81 -9.44 -1.61
N SER A 74 -8.26 -9.41 -0.36
CA SER A 74 -8.24 -8.18 0.42
C SER A 74 -6.82 -7.77 0.80
N VAL A 75 -6.00 -8.74 1.18
CA VAL A 75 -4.59 -8.47 1.48
C VAL A 75 -3.90 -7.90 0.26
N ASN A 76 -4.13 -8.54 -0.89
CA ASN A 76 -3.51 -8.11 -2.13
C ASN A 76 -3.93 -6.70 -2.52
N ARG A 77 -5.21 -6.38 -2.34
CA ARG A 77 -5.70 -5.04 -2.63
C ARG A 77 -5.02 -4.00 -1.75
N LYS A 78 -4.91 -4.29 -0.45
CA LYS A 78 -4.26 -3.35 0.46
C LYS A 78 -2.80 -3.14 0.12
N ILE A 79 -2.10 -4.21 -0.22
CA ILE A 79 -0.69 -4.11 -0.60
C ILE A 79 -0.55 -3.31 -1.90
N SER A 80 -1.46 -3.50 -2.84
CA SER A 80 -1.44 -2.73 -4.09
C SER A 80 -1.62 -1.23 -3.82
N SER A 81 -2.53 -0.89 -2.92
CA SER A 81 -2.74 0.52 -2.56
C SER A 81 -1.48 1.11 -1.95
N ILE A 82 -0.86 0.38 -1.04
CA ILE A 82 0.36 0.84 -0.38
C ILE A 82 1.49 0.98 -1.40
N LYS A 83 1.59 0.03 -2.32
CA LYS A 83 2.62 0.08 -3.36
C LYS A 83 2.44 1.33 -4.24
N SER A 84 1.22 1.64 -4.60
CA SER A 84 0.94 2.85 -5.39
C SER A 84 1.36 4.11 -4.64
N PHE A 85 1.11 4.15 -3.35
CA PHE A 85 1.50 5.28 -2.52
C PHE A 85 3.03 5.44 -2.52
N TYR A 86 3.76 4.34 -2.36
CA TYR A 86 5.22 4.41 -2.36
C TYR A 86 5.78 4.81 -3.72
N ILE A 87 5.17 4.34 -4.80
CA ILE A 87 5.58 4.77 -6.14
C ILE A 87 5.44 6.27 -6.28
N PHE A 88 4.32 6.81 -5.79
CA PHE A 88 4.09 8.25 -5.80
C PHE A 88 5.17 8.99 -4.99
N LEU A 89 5.49 8.48 -3.80
CA LEU A 89 6.49 9.13 -2.96
C LEU A 89 7.86 9.14 -3.62
N VAL A 90 8.22 8.07 -4.29
CA VAL A 90 9.51 8.00 -4.99
C VAL A 90 9.53 9.00 -6.14
N LYS A 91 8.44 9.07 -6.90
CA LYS A 91 8.36 10.00 -8.03
C LYS A 91 8.43 11.46 -7.59
N ARG A 92 7.93 11.76 -6.41
CA ARG A 92 7.96 13.12 -5.89
C ARG A 92 9.22 13.40 -5.08
N ASN A 93 10.14 12.44 -5.04
CA ASN A 93 11.42 12.58 -4.32
C ASN A 93 11.25 12.75 -2.82
N PHE A 94 10.13 12.27 -2.29
CA PHE A 94 9.94 12.26 -0.84
C PHE A 94 10.74 11.15 -0.18
N ILE A 95 10.99 10.05 -0.92
CA ILE A 95 11.85 8.97 -0.48
C ILE A 95 12.64 8.51 -1.71
N LYS A 96 13.73 7.80 -1.45
CA LYS A 96 14.59 7.32 -2.53
C LYS A 96 14.15 5.98 -3.11
N ASN A 97 13.75 5.07 -2.25
CA ASN A 97 13.41 3.71 -2.65
C ASN A 97 12.16 3.26 -1.95
N SER A 98 11.44 2.35 -2.59
CA SER A 98 10.24 1.76 -2.00
C SER A 98 10.60 0.45 -1.33
N PRO A 99 10.07 0.17 -0.12
CA PRO A 99 10.30 -1.12 0.53
C PRO A 99 9.50 -2.25 -0.10
N LEU A 100 8.68 -1.95 -1.12
CA LEU A 100 7.86 -2.97 -1.76
C LEU A 100 8.39 -3.43 -3.10
N ASN A 101 9.58 -2.98 -3.50
CA ASN A 101 10.09 -3.34 -4.81
C ASN A 101 10.20 -4.84 -5.02
N ASP A 102 10.58 -5.58 -4.00
CA ASP A 102 10.80 -7.02 -4.11
C ASP A 102 9.77 -7.85 -3.37
N VAL A 103 8.69 -7.23 -2.94
CA VAL A 103 7.66 -7.95 -2.21
C VAL A 103 6.72 -8.63 -3.19
N VAL A 104 6.48 -9.93 -2.94
CA VAL A 104 5.57 -10.71 -3.76
C VAL A 104 4.32 -10.99 -2.95
N THR A 105 3.18 -10.68 -3.54
CA THR A 105 1.91 -10.93 -2.86
C THR A 105 1.42 -12.34 -3.19
N PRO A 106 0.66 -12.94 -2.26
CA PRO A 106 0.16 -14.30 -2.49
C PRO A 106 -0.67 -14.44 -3.75
N LYS A 107 -1.42 -13.43 -4.08
CA LYS A 107 -2.29 -13.51 -5.23
C LYS A 107 -1.52 -13.58 -6.52
N GLN A 108 -0.39 -12.91 -6.61
CA GLN A 108 0.42 -12.95 -7.80
C GLN A 108 0.87 -14.37 -8.11
N GLU A 109 1.24 -15.09 -7.08
CA GLU A 109 1.67 -16.46 -7.27
C GLU A 109 0.55 -17.33 -7.80
N LYS A 110 -0.64 -17.12 -7.30
CA LYS A 110 -1.78 -17.91 -7.72
C LYS A 110 -2.18 -17.61 -9.15
N TYR A 111 -2.04 -16.37 -9.53
CA TYR A 111 -2.47 -15.94 -10.84
C TYR A 111 -1.58 -16.44 -11.95
N LEU A 112 -0.33 -16.59 -11.69
CA LEU A 112 0.62 -16.87 -12.75
C LEU A 112 0.32 -18.10 -13.57
N PRO A 113 -0.17 -19.16 -13.01
CA PRO A 113 -0.46 -20.34 -13.82
C PRO A 113 -1.60 -20.17 -14.79
N GLU A 114 -2.39 -19.27 -14.65
CA GLU A 114 -3.46 -19.17 -15.58
C GLU A 114 -3.14 -18.22 -16.64
N SER A 115 -3.50 -18.29 -16.49
CA SER A 115 -3.72 -17.69 -17.22
C SER A 115 -3.83 -17.24 -17.92
N MET A 116 -3.81 -17.15 -17.80
CA MET A 116 -3.72 -16.74 -18.30
C MET A 116 -3.75 -16.75 -19.02
N SER A 117 -3.74 -17.13 -18.94
CA SER A 117 -3.66 -17.04 -19.54
C SER A 117 -3.80 -16.81 -20.19
N GLU A 118 -3.93 -16.91 -19.99
CA GLU A 118 -3.87 -16.63 -20.43
C GLU A 118 -3.79 -16.43 -21.03
N ASP A 119 -3.80 -16.71 -20.98
CA ASP A 119 -3.54 -16.54 -21.35
C ASP A 119 -3.52 -16.47 -21.84
N GLU A 120 -3.66 -16.61 -21.73
CA GLU A 120 -3.32 -16.50 -21.95
C GLU A 120 -3.15 -16.28 -22.32
#